data_3153ecb5d4788c6cce3731a1e17b5bbe
#
_entry.id   3153ecb5d4788c6cce3731a1e17b5bbe
#
_cell.length_a   1.000
_cell.length_b   1.000
_cell.length_c   1.000
_cell.angle_alpha   90.00
_cell.angle_beta   90.00
_cell.angle_gamma   90.00
#
_symmetry.space_group_name_H-M   'P 1'
#
loop_
_entity.id
_entity.type
_entity.pdbx_description
1 polymer ?
#
loop_
_entity_poly.entity_id
_entity_poly.type
_entity_poly.pdbx_seq_one_letter_code
_entity_poly.pdbx_strand_id
1 'polypeptide(L)'
;MIRFENVSKEYIDSDIQLKKSFKEKLFTKKAKKTVIQDLNLEINEGEIVGYIGENGAGKSTTIKMLLGIIPADSGNVTVFEKDSFKNRRKNASEIGVMFGQKSHLWWDLPLLDSFKFLQKIYSKTSSEDDKWLEWLINELEVKAYINQPVRELSLGQRMRGEFVCALLHSPKLVILDEPTIGIDVQTKQKMMEIILKVNEQKNMTFMITSHDFQEIEKVCQRIIILNKGINAYQGSIEEFKNQYSYLKKVIIYHEQGQHELIENSTIKVLAKNIFSTEYFFDTREISEELAIEFIQNNYHPDSLEVVYLSLSELMTVKRVLE
;
A
#
# COMPACT_ATOMS: atom_id res chain seq x y z
N MET A 1 -3.37 7.38 17.44
CA MET A 1 -2.23 8.15 16.91
C MET A 1 -2.58 8.97 15.67
N ILE A 2 -3.23 8.39 14.67
CA ILE A 2 -3.78 9.08 13.49
C ILE A 2 -5.28 8.96 13.52
N ARG A 3 -6.02 10.06 13.26
CA ARG A 3 -7.47 10.03 13.17
C ARG A 3 -7.97 10.99 12.10
N PHE A 4 -8.89 10.51 11.27
CA PHE A 4 -9.69 11.27 10.32
C PHE A 4 -11.14 11.18 10.78
N GLU A 5 -11.81 12.32 10.91
CA GLU A 5 -13.18 12.41 11.38
C GLU A 5 -14.01 13.22 10.38
N ASN A 6 -14.89 12.55 9.64
CA ASN A 6 -15.77 13.13 8.60
C ASN A 6 -15.03 14.03 7.60
N VAL A 7 -13.87 13.55 7.15
CA VAL A 7 -12.95 14.32 6.31
C VAL A 7 -13.39 14.28 4.85
N SER A 8 -13.52 15.44 4.23
CA SER A 8 -13.75 15.56 2.80
C SER A 8 -12.74 16.48 2.12
N LYS A 9 -12.44 16.17 0.84
CA LYS A 9 -11.53 16.94 0.00
C LYS A 9 -12.02 17.03 -1.42
N GLU A 10 -12.07 18.27 -1.93
CA GLU A 10 -12.45 18.59 -3.29
C GLU A 10 -11.30 19.27 -4.05
N TYR A 11 -11.23 19.04 -5.33
CA TYR A 11 -10.34 19.75 -6.24
C TYR A 11 -11.14 20.43 -7.34
N ILE A 12 -10.59 21.49 -7.90
CA ILE A 12 -11.15 22.12 -9.09
C ILE A 12 -10.93 21.19 -10.27
N ASP A 13 -12.01 20.84 -10.95
CA ASP A 13 -11.95 20.00 -12.15
C ASP A 13 -11.42 20.83 -13.33
N SER A 14 -10.15 20.57 -13.69
CA SER A 14 -9.48 21.24 -14.81
C SER A 14 -10.03 20.82 -16.16
N ASP A 15 -10.52 19.58 -16.28
CA ASP A 15 -10.98 19.03 -17.57
C ASP A 15 -12.31 19.66 -18.01
N ILE A 16 -13.19 19.96 -17.07
CA ILE A 16 -14.44 20.69 -17.32
C ILE A 16 -14.12 22.17 -17.62
N GLN A 17 -13.10 22.74 -16.99
CA GLN A 17 -12.71 24.15 -17.26
C GLN A 17 -12.07 24.35 -18.62
N LEU A 18 -11.30 23.37 -19.14
CA LEU A 18 -10.67 23.44 -20.47
C LEU A 18 -11.72 23.43 -21.60
N LYS A 19 -12.86 22.79 -21.40
CA LYS A 19 -13.96 22.68 -22.38
C LYS A 19 -14.87 23.91 -22.44
N LYS A 20 -14.75 24.87 -21.49
CA LYS A 20 -15.58 26.07 -21.44
C LYS A 20 -14.96 27.24 -22.19
N SER A 21 -15.78 28.01 -22.91
CA SER A 21 -15.40 29.24 -23.58
C SER A 21 -14.92 30.31 -22.57
N PHE A 22 -14.07 31.24 -23.00
CA PHE A 22 -13.52 32.30 -22.14
C PHE A 22 -14.61 33.13 -21.43
N LYS A 23 -15.75 33.37 -22.08
CA LYS A 23 -16.92 34.05 -21.47
C LYS A 23 -17.63 33.21 -20.42
N GLU A 24 -17.72 31.90 -20.61
CA GLU A 24 -18.34 30.98 -19.62
C GLU A 24 -17.44 30.78 -18.38
N LYS A 25 -16.12 30.89 -18.50
CA LYS A 25 -15.17 30.83 -17.38
C LYS A 25 -15.35 31.98 -16.38
N LEU A 26 -15.81 33.14 -16.82
CA LEU A 26 -16.00 34.33 -15.98
C LEU A 26 -17.28 34.29 -15.13
N PHE A 27 -18.29 33.55 -15.55
CA PHE A 27 -19.63 33.57 -14.91
C PHE A 27 -20.10 32.23 -14.32
N THR A 28 -19.33 31.14 -14.48
CA THR A 28 -19.73 29.84 -13.92
C THR A 28 -18.89 29.46 -12.70
N LYS A 29 -19.55 28.92 -11.66
CA LYS A 29 -18.88 28.26 -10.54
C LYS A 29 -17.90 27.21 -11.09
N LYS A 30 -16.69 27.20 -10.58
CA LYS A 30 -15.67 26.20 -10.95
C LYS A 30 -16.24 24.82 -10.61
N ALA A 31 -16.30 23.92 -11.59
CA ALA A 31 -16.69 22.55 -11.32
C ALA A 31 -15.68 21.94 -10.33
N LYS A 32 -16.20 21.31 -9.30
CA LYS A 32 -15.41 20.65 -8.27
C LYS A 32 -15.55 19.13 -8.43
N LYS A 33 -14.46 18.41 -8.20
CA LYS A 33 -14.42 16.97 -8.14
C LYS A 33 -14.10 16.56 -6.70
N THR A 34 -15.01 15.87 -6.05
CA THR A 34 -14.78 15.28 -4.73
C THR A 34 -13.82 14.09 -4.89
N VAL A 35 -12.73 14.11 -4.15
CA VAL A 35 -11.71 13.05 -4.15
C VAL A 35 -11.75 12.24 -2.87
N ILE A 36 -12.10 12.86 -1.76
CA ILE A 36 -12.34 12.20 -0.46
C ILE A 36 -13.71 12.67 0.04
N GLN A 37 -14.52 11.72 0.50
CA GLN A 37 -15.87 11.97 0.99
C GLN A 37 -16.09 11.28 2.33
N ASP A 38 -16.38 12.06 3.37
CA ASP A 38 -16.71 11.63 4.74
C ASP A 38 -15.80 10.52 5.26
N LEU A 39 -14.49 10.66 4.99
CA LEU A 39 -13.49 9.67 5.37
C LEU A 39 -13.35 9.64 6.89
N ASN A 40 -13.59 8.47 7.46
CA ASN A 40 -13.34 8.14 8.85
C ASN A 40 -12.35 7.00 8.90
N LEU A 41 -11.19 7.22 9.55
CA LEU A 41 -10.19 6.18 9.78
C LEU A 41 -9.40 6.48 11.04
N GLU A 42 -8.89 5.40 11.64
CA GLU A 42 -8.03 5.47 12.81
C GLU A 42 -6.88 4.48 12.69
N ILE A 43 -5.67 4.94 13.05
CA ILE A 43 -4.47 4.11 13.16
C ILE A 43 -3.87 4.35 14.54
N ASN A 44 -3.69 3.27 15.31
CA ASN A 44 -3.14 3.33 16.66
C ASN A 44 -1.60 3.32 16.63
N GLU A 45 -0.99 3.62 17.75
CA GLU A 45 0.46 3.55 17.93
C GLU A 45 0.94 2.10 17.87
N GLY A 46 2.04 1.85 17.18
CA GLY A 46 2.62 0.53 17.00
C GLY A 46 1.93 -0.36 15.97
N GLU A 47 0.86 0.09 15.31
CA GLU A 47 0.22 -0.69 14.25
C GLU A 47 1.02 -0.66 12.94
N ILE A 48 1.02 -1.78 12.20
CA ILE A 48 1.41 -1.84 10.79
C ILE A 48 0.14 -2.00 9.97
N VAL A 49 -0.25 -0.95 9.24
CA VAL A 49 -1.53 -0.88 8.51
C VAL A 49 -1.29 -0.81 7.01
N GLY A 50 -1.92 -1.71 6.27
CA GLY A 50 -2.02 -1.63 4.81
C GLY A 50 -3.10 -0.65 4.38
N TYR A 51 -2.75 0.38 3.60
CA TYR A 51 -3.70 1.35 3.04
C TYR A 51 -3.89 1.10 1.56
N ILE A 52 -4.97 0.45 1.22
CA ILE A 52 -5.23 -0.17 -0.08
C ILE A 52 -6.30 0.63 -0.83
N GLY A 53 -6.22 0.63 -2.14
CA GLY A 53 -7.22 1.25 -3.02
C GLY A 53 -6.70 1.35 -4.44
N GLU A 54 -7.62 1.51 -5.38
CA GLU A 54 -7.28 1.69 -6.79
C GLU A 54 -6.52 2.99 -7.08
N ASN A 55 -5.95 3.07 -8.28
CA ASN A 55 -5.41 4.33 -8.77
C ASN A 55 -6.53 5.37 -8.87
N GLY A 56 -6.30 6.54 -8.26
CA GLY A 56 -7.32 7.58 -8.18
C GLY A 56 -8.35 7.42 -7.04
N ALA A 57 -8.27 6.37 -6.22
CA ALA A 57 -9.15 6.21 -5.06
C ALA A 57 -9.01 7.30 -3.99
N GLY A 58 -7.92 8.09 -4.03
CA GLY A 58 -7.69 9.16 -3.06
C GLY A 58 -6.52 8.91 -2.09
N LYS A 59 -5.78 7.80 -2.19
CA LYS A 59 -4.68 7.43 -1.29
C LYS A 59 -3.66 8.56 -1.10
N SER A 60 -3.09 9.07 -2.18
CA SER A 60 -2.09 10.16 -2.10
C SER A 60 -2.68 11.47 -1.57
N THR A 61 -3.98 11.71 -1.75
CA THR A 61 -4.67 12.87 -1.15
C THR A 61 -4.78 12.70 0.36
N THR A 62 -5.15 11.52 0.84
CA THR A 62 -5.21 11.19 2.27
C THR A 62 -3.83 11.32 2.92
N ILE A 63 -2.79 10.77 2.29
CA ILE A 63 -1.40 10.91 2.77
C ILE A 63 -0.98 12.38 2.84
N LYS A 64 -1.29 13.20 1.84
CA LYS A 64 -0.96 14.64 1.86
C LYS A 64 -1.71 15.40 2.98
N MET A 65 -2.96 15.05 3.28
CA MET A 65 -3.70 15.61 4.40
C MET A 65 -3.11 15.17 5.75
N LEU A 66 -2.75 13.90 5.88
CA LEU A 66 -2.08 13.36 7.05
C LEU A 66 -0.76 14.06 7.33
N LEU A 67 0.05 14.29 6.30
CA LEU A 67 1.33 15.02 6.41
C LEU A 67 1.16 16.54 6.61
N GLY A 68 -0.07 17.05 6.56
CA GLY A 68 -0.34 18.49 6.64
C GLY A 68 0.18 19.27 5.42
N ILE A 69 0.41 18.62 4.28
CA ILE A 69 0.81 19.28 3.01
C ILE A 69 -0.38 20.05 2.45
N ILE A 70 -1.58 19.47 2.53
CA ILE A 70 -2.83 20.11 2.12
C ILE A 70 -3.84 20.06 3.26
N PRO A 71 -4.68 21.09 3.46
CA PRO A 71 -5.77 21.03 4.42
C PRO A 71 -6.95 20.21 3.88
N ALA A 72 -7.73 19.62 4.78
CA ALA A 72 -9.07 19.13 4.49
C ALA A 72 -10.00 20.32 4.19
N ASP A 73 -11.06 20.09 3.40
CA ASP A 73 -12.10 21.10 3.16
C ASP A 73 -13.20 21.02 4.22
N SER A 74 -13.44 19.82 4.80
CA SER A 74 -14.28 19.61 5.98
C SER A 74 -13.74 18.48 6.84
N GLY A 75 -14.22 18.36 8.08
CA GLY A 75 -13.78 17.38 9.04
C GLY A 75 -12.42 17.71 9.68
N ASN A 76 -11.90 16.77 10.47
CA ASN A 76 -10.66 16.95 11.23
C ASN A 76 -9.66 15.85 10.90
N VAL A 77 -8.40 16.23 10.67
CA VAL A 77 -7.26 15.31 10.55
C VAL A 77 -6.31 15.56 11.69
N THR A 78 -6.13 14.57 12.57
CA THR A 78 -5.19 14.66 13.68
C THR A 78 -4.08 13.63 13.55
N VAL A 79 -2.87 14.03 13.89
CA VAL A 79 -1.68 13.18 14.00
C VAL A 79 -0.99 13.52 15.31
N PHE A 80 -0.69 12.50 16.12
CA PHE A 80 -0.17 12.69 17.48
C PHE A 80 -1.07 13.61 18.32
N GLU A 81 -2.40 13.43 18.19
CA GLU A 81 -3.44 14.22 18.89
C GLU A 81 -3.45 15.71 18.53
N LYS A 82 -2.78 16.11 17.47
CA LYS A 82 -2.69 17.49 16.99
C LYS A 82 -3.22 17.60 15.56
N ASP A 83 -3.86 18.72 15.26
CA ASP A 83 -4.26 19.08 13.89
C ASP A 83 -3.05 18.95 12.93
N SER A 84 -3.18 18.09 11.93
CA SER A 84 -2.08 17.74 11.04
C SER A 84 -1.53 18.94 10.26
N PHE A 85 -2.42 19.80 9.74
CA PHE A 85 -2.05 20.93 8.91
C PHE A 85 -1.43 22.07 9.73
N LYS A 86 -2.03 22.42 10.88
CA LYS A 86 -1.54 23.50 11.74
C LYS A 86 -0.20 23.14 12.39
N ASN A 87 0.00 21.88 12.72
CA ASN A 87 1.20 21.40 13.42
C ASN A 87 2.22 20.70 12.49
N ARG A 88 2.08 20.80 11.18
CA ARG A 88 2.89 20.04 10.19
C ARG A 88 4.41 20.14 10.42
N ARG A 89 4.92 21.30 10.84
CA ARG A 89 6.37 21.47 11.10
C ARG A 89 6.84 20.65 12.31
N LYS A 90 6.02 20.59 13.36
CA LYS A 90 6.33 19.78 14.55
C LYS A 90 6.15 18.31 14.28
N ASN A 91 5.09 17.93 13.56
CA ASN A 91 4.82 16.55 13.21
C ASN A 91 5.90 15.98 12.26
N ALA A 92 6.45 16.80 11.37
CA ALA A 92 7.45 16.36 10.39
C ALA A 92 8.72 15.75 11.04
N SER A 93 9.11 16.16 12.24
CA SER A 93 10.24 15.57 12.96
C SER A 93 9.95 14.19 13.56
N GLU A 94 8.68 13.80 13.62
CA GLU A 94 8.20 12.53 14.18
C GLU A 94 7.67 11.59 13.09
N ILE A 95 7.73 12.01 11.81
CA ILE A 95 7.20 11.26 10.67
C ILE A 95 8.32 10.96 9.67
N GLY A 96 8.53 9.68 9.37
CA GLY A 96 9.32 9.22 8.25
C GLY A 96 8.43 9.02 7.03
N VAL A 97 8.91 9.39 5.85
CA VAL A 97 8.14 9.23 4.61
C VAL A 97 9.04 8.66 3.53
N MET A 98 8.53 7.70 2.77
CA MET A 98 9.13 7.22 1.56
C MET A 98 8.10 7.26 0.44
N PHE A 99 8.35 8.05 -0.60
CA PHE A 99 7.53 8.10 -1.80
C PHE A 99 8.23 7.35 -2.92
N GLY A 100 7.58 6.39 -3.54
CA GLY A 100 8.19 5.56 -4.59
C GLY A 100 8.72 6.35 -5.81
N GLN A 101 8.23 7.57 -6.04
CA GLN A 101 8.63 8.40 -7.18
C GLN A 101 9.46 9.65 -6.80
N LYS A 102 9.70 9.91 -5.53
CA LYS A 102 10.47 11.08 -5.06
C LYS A 102 11.61 10.62 -4.20
N SER A 103 12.78 11.20 -4.43
CA SER A 103 14.00 10.87 -3.69
C SER A 103 14.32 11.93 -2.66
N HIS A 104 14.74 11.49 -1.47
CA HIS A 104 15.36 12.30 -0.42
C HIS A 104 16.88 12.34 -0.57
N LEU A 105 17.43 11.47 -1.42
CA LEU A 105 18.86 11.34 -1.66
C LEU A 105 19.35 12.40 -2.64
N TRP A 106 20.52 12.92 -2.40
CA TRP A 106 21.18 13.89 -3.29
C TRP A 106 21.92 13.16 -4.41
N TRP A 107 21.47 13.38 -5.64
CA TRP A 107 21.85 12.63 -6.84
C TRP A 107 23.36 12.54 -7.09
N ASP A 108 24.08 13.65 -6.88
CA ASP A 108 25.51 13.74 -7.16
C ASP A 108 26.41 13.50 -5.94
N LEU A 109 25.83 13.29 -4.75
CA LEU A 109 26.57 13.06 -3.52
C LEU A 109 26.64 11.57 -3.18
N PRO A 110 27.69 11.14 -2.45
CA PRO A 110 27.73 9.84 -1.82
C PRO A 110 26.51 9.59 -0.93
N LEU A 111 26.06 8.33 -0.90
CA LEU A 111 24.89 7.96 -0.10
C LEU A 111 25.04 8.36 1.38
N LEU A 112 26.23 8.15 1.95
CA LEU A 112 26.55 8.53 3.34
C LEU A 112 26.34 10.02 3.61
N ASP A 113 26.68 10.88 2.64
CA ASP A 113 26.54 12.33 2.82
C ASP A 113 25.08 12.75 2.87
N SER A 114 24.22 12.07 2.10
CA SER A 114 22.76 12.23 2.22
C SER A 114 22.26 11.88 3.61
N PHE A 115 22.72 10.77 4.19
CA PHE A 115 22.32 10.36 5.54
C PHE A 115 22.79 11.35 6.60
N LYS A 116 24.06 11.74 6.57
CA LYS A 116 24.64 12.73 7.52
C LYS A 116 23.94 14.08 7.44
N PHE A 117 23.56 14.51 6.24
CA PHE A 117 22.84 15.74 6.05
C PHE A 117 21.44 15.69 6.67
N LEU A 118 20.72 14.58 6.45
CA LEU A 118 19.41 14.37 7.07
C LEU A 118 19.48 14.27 8.59
N GLN A 119 20.49 13.59 9.15
CA GLN A 119 20.70 13.57 10.61
C GLN A 119 20.82 14.99 11.16
N LYS A 120 21.57 15.88 10.49
CA LYS A 120 21.67 17.29 10.89
C LYS A 120 20.35 18.03 10.79
N ILE A 121 19.58 17.83 9.71
CA ILE A 121 18.24 18.45 9.55
C ILE A 121 17.31 18.05 10.69
N TYR A 122 17.32 16.78 11.09
CA TYR A 122 16.47 16.27 12.17
C TYR A 122 17.10 16.45 13.56
N SER A 123 18.27 17.12 13.65
CA SER A 123 19.01 17.30 14.90
C SER A 123 19.34 15.97 15.62
N LYS A 124 19.58 14.92 14.84
CA LYS A 124 19.94 13.56 15.29
C LYS A 124 21.44 13.35 15.20
N THR A 125 22.17 13.89 16.18
CA THR A 125 23.64 13.89 16.19
C THR A 125 24.24 13.33 17.48
N SER A 126 23.45 12.62 18.27
CA SER A 126 23.94 11.90 19.45
C SER A 126 24.63 10.60 19.07
N SER A 127 25.39 10.04 20.01
CA SER A 127 26.02 8.72 19.81
C SER A 127 25.00 7.59 19.64
N GLU A 128 23.77 7.74 20.15
CA GLU A 128 22.68 6.79 19.96
C GLU A 128 22.10 6.90 18.54
N ASP A 129 21.98 8.11 18.00
CA ASP A 129 21.54 8.32 16.63
C ASP A 129 22.55 7.74 15.62
N ASP A 130 23.86 7.86 15.91
CA ASP A 130 24.92 7.27 15.08
C ASP A 130 24.88 5.74 15.12
N LYS A 131 24.67 5.13 16.29
CA LYS A 131 24.50 3.67 16.43
C LYS A 131 23.24 3.19 15.69
N TRP A 132 22.16 3.95 15.75
CA TRP A 132 20.94 3.64 15.03
C TRP A 132 21.14 3.68 13.50
N LEU A 133 21.81 4.73 13.00
CA LEU A 133 22.16 4.82 11.59
C LEU A 133 23.08 3.66 11.17
N GLU A 134 24.08 3.32 11.97
CA GLU A 134 24.98 2.20 11.68
C GLU A 134 24.22 0.87 11.62
N TRP A 135 23.27 0.65 12.54
CA TRP A 135 22.40 -0.51 12.53
C TRP A 135 21.59 -0.59 11.23
N LEU A 136 20.93 0.52 10.82
CA LEU A 136 20.17 0.59 9.56
C LEU A 136 21.05 0.30 8.34
N ILE A 137 22.28 0.86 8.30
CA ILE A 137 23.24 0.64 7.22
C ILE A 137 23.59 -0.85 7.10
N ASN A 138 23.81 -1.52 8.22
CA ASN A 138 24.16 -2.94 8.25
C ASN A 138 22.95 -3.82 7.89
N GLU A 139 21.80 -3.59 8.51
CA GLU A 139 20.57 -4.38 8.25
C GLU A 139 20.08 -4.25 6.80
N LEU A 140 20.15 -3.06 6.21
CA LEU A 140 19.75 -2.81 4.82
C LEU A 140 20.88 -3.08 3.81
N GLU A 141 22.05 -3.57 4.29
CA GLU A 141 23.19 -3.96 3.46
C GLU A 141 23.70 -2.84 2.52
N VAL A 142 23.56 -1.57 2.98
CA VAL A 142 24.02 -0.40 2.20
C VAL A 142 25.51 -0.12 2.31
N LYS A 143 26.20 -0.77 3.22
CA LYS A 143 27.62 -0.54 3.53
C LYS A 143 28.53 -0.69 2.30
N ALA A 144 28.23 -1.65 1.43
CA ALA A 144 29.07 -1.96 0.26
C ALA A 144 29.17 -0.81 -0.76
N TYR A 145 28.15 0.04 -0.83
CA TYR A 145 28.04 1.14 -1.80
C TYR A 145 27.79 2.51 -1.16
N ILE A 146 27.98 2.63 0.14
CA ILE A 146 27.65 3.83 0.93
C ILE A 146 28.42 5.09 0.48
N ASN A 147 29.62 4.91 -0.09
CA ASN A 147 30.47 5.98 -0.59
C ASN A 147 30.26 6.27 -2.08
N GLN A 148 29.36 5.55 -2.76
CA GLN A 148 29.06 5.79 -4.17
C GLN A 148 28.05 6.93 -4.32
N PRO A 149 28.19 7.77 -5.37
CA PRO A 149 27.18 8.76 -5.72
C PRO A 149 25.84 8.09 -6.02
N VAL A 150 24.75 8.71 -5.56
CA VAL A 150 23.40 8.14 -5.69
C VAL A 150 23.03 7.82 -7.15
N ARG A 151 23.50 8.62 -8.12
CA ARG A 151 23.28 8.39 -9.55
C ARG A 151 23.85 7.07 -10.09
N GLU A 152 24.84 6.49 -9.41
CA GLU A 152 25.50 5.25 -9.82
C GLU A 152 24.85 4.00 -9.22
N LEU A 153 23.90 4.19 -8.29
CA LEU A 153 23.22 3.11 -7.60
C LEU A 153 22.13 2.48 -8.48
N SER A 154 22.00 1.17 -8.38
CA SER A 154 20.80 0.48 -8.93
C SER A 154 19.52 0.95 -8.25
N LEU A 155 18.36 0.69 -8.86
CA LEU A 155 17.07 1.07 -8.27
C LEU A 155 16.92 0.45 -6.87
N GLY A 156 17.21 -0.84 -6.69
CA GLY A 156 17.10 -1.52 -5.40
C GLY A 156 18.05 -0.93 -4.34
N GLN A 157 19.31 -0.65 -4.71
CA GLN A 157 20.26 0.02 -3.82
C GLN A 157 19.78 1.41 -3.40
N ARG A 158 19.23 2.19 -4.34
CA ARG A 158 18.66 3.50 -4.06
C ARG A 158 17.45 3.40 -3.15
N MET A 159 16.55 2.45 -3.38
CA MET A 159 15.35 2.26 -2.54
C MET A 159 15.73 1.83 -1.11
N ARG A 160 16.75 1.01 -0.92
CA ARG A 160 17.32 0.72 0.41
C ARG A 160 17.84 2.00 1.08
N GLY A 161 18.54 2.86 0.35
CA GLY A 161 18.98 4.17 0.85
C GLY A 161 17.83 5.10 1.23
N GLU A 162 16.78 5.18 0.42
CA GLU A 162 15.54 5.93 0.74
C GLU A 162 14.89 5.41 2.02
N PHE A 163 14.88 4.09 2.20
CA PHE A 163 14.31 3.49 3.40
C PHE A 163 15.13 3.83 4.65
N VAL A 164 16.47 3.86 4.54
CA VAL A 164 17.33 4.42 5.61
C VAL A 164 16.92 5.86 5.93
N CYS A 165 16.73 6.71 4.91
CA CYS A 165 16.33 8.11 5.11
C CYS A 165 15.00 8.24 5.85
N ALA A 166 14.03 7.38 5.56
CA ALA A 166 12.73 7.39 6.23
C ALA A 166 12.82 7.00 7.71
N LEU A 167 13.82 6.19 8.11
CA LEU A 167 13.96 5.62 9.46
C LEU A 167 15.02 6.30 10.32
N LEU A 168 16.00 6.98 9.74
CA LEU A 168 17.23 7.41 10.42
C LEU A 168 17.01 8.32 11.63
N HIS A 169 15.91 9.08 11.65
CA HIS A 169 15.57 9.99 12.74
C HIS A 169 14.69 9.35 13.82
N SER A 170 14.52 8.02 13.77
CA SER A 170 13.66 7.25 14.69
C SER A 170 12.24 7.82 14.82
N PRO A 171 11.50 7.93 13.71
CA PRO A 171 10.15 8.50 13.71
C PRO A 171 9.16 7.62 14.49
N LYS A 172 8.07 8.21 14.97
CA LYS A 172 6.95 7.47 15.56
C LYS A 172 6.02 6.87 14.51
N LEU A 173 5.93 7.53 13.35
CA LEU A 173 5.10 7.13 12.22
C LEU A 173 5.95 7.07 10.96
N VAL A 174 5.84 5.99 10.21
CA VAL A 174 6.48 5.81 8.90
C VAL A 174 5.40 5.60 7.84
N ILE A 175 5.43 6.41 6.79
CA ILE A 175 4.53 6.29 5.64
C ILE A 175 5.34 5.81 4.46
N LEU A 176 4.98 4.64 3.94
CA LEU A 176 5.62 4.02 2.79
C LEU A 176 4.61 4.00 1.63
N ASP A 177 4.79 4.93 0.68
CA ASP A 177 3.89 5.03 -0.49
C ASP A 177 4.50 4.26 -1.66
N GLU A 178 4.03 3.03 -1.85
CA GLU A 178 4.48 2.09 -2.88
C GLU A 178 6.01 1.83 -2.84
N PRO A 179 6.56 1.42 -1.69
CA PRO A 179 8.01 1.37 -1.45
C PRO A 179 8.74 0.31 -2.27
N THR A 180 8.02 -0.64 -2.85
CA THR A 180 8.59 -1.86 -3.47
C THR A 180 8.41 -1.91 -4.98
N ILE A 181 7.89 -0.85 -5.59
CA ILE A 181 7.71 -0.82 -7.06
C ILE A 181 9.04 -0.88 -7.78
N GLY A 182 9.14 -1.86 -8.69
CA GLY A 182 10.27 -2.00 -9.61
C GLY A 182 11.56 -2.53 -8.98
N ILE A 183 11.53 -3.01 -7.73
CA ILE A 183 12.67 -3.62 -7.07
C ILE A 183 12.58 -5.15 -7.07
N ASP A 184 13.72 -5.81 -6.93
CA ASP A 184 13.82 -7.26 -6.91
C ASP A 184 13.24 -7.89 -5.63
N VAL A 185 12.92 -9.20 -5.71
CA VAL A 185 12.27 -9.95 -4.62
C VAL A 185 13.10 -9.96 -3.33
N GLN A 186 14.43 -10.03 -3.43
CA GLN A 186 15.32 -10.07 -2.24
C GLN A 186 15.29 -8.73 -1.51
N THR A 187 15.37 -7.62 -2.26
CA THR A 187 15.26 -6.28 -1.68
C THR A 187 13.89 -6.07 -1.03
N LYS A 188 12.81 -6.49 -1.67
CA LYS A 188 11.46 -6.45 -1.10
C LYS A 188 11.38 -7.19 0.23
N GLN A 189 11.82 -8.45 0.23
CA GLN A 189 11.79 -9.29 1.44
C GLN A 189 12.59 -8.65 2.58
N LYS A 190 13.78 -8.15 2.30
CA LYS A 190 14.63 -7.50 3.29
C LYS A 190 13.97 -6.25 3.90
N MET A 191 13.31 -5.43 3.08
CA MET A 191 12.57 -4.27 3.57
C MET A 191 11.41 -4.67 4.49
N MET A 192 10.66 -5.73 4.13
CA MET A 192 9.56 -6.23 4.95
C MET A 192 10.05 -6.77 6.31
N GLU A 193 11.16 -7.53 6.32
CA GLU A 193 11.80 -8.00 7.56
C GLU A 193 12.19 -6.84 8.48
N ILE A 194 12.72 -5.76 7.92
CA ILE A 194 13.12 -4.59 8.71
C ILE A 194 11.92 -3.84 9.26
N ILE A 195 10.83 -3.71 8.51
CA ILE A 195 9.58 -3.12 9.02
C ILE A 195 9.13 -3.85 10.28
N LEU A 196 9.08 -5.18 10.25
CA LEU A 196 8.71 -6.00 11.41
C LEU A 196 9.67 -5.82 12.58
N LYS A 197 10.99 -5.91 12.34
CA LYS A 197 12.01 -5.71 13.38
C LYS A 197 11.92 -4.33 14.04
N VAL A 198 11.78 -3.29 13.25
CA VAL A 198 11.71 -1.89 13.73
C VAL A 198 10.42 -1.63 14.50
N ASN A 199 9.31 -2.18 14.02
CA ASN A 199 8.04 -2.13 14.74
C ASN A 199 8.15 -2.80 16.11
N GLU A 200 8.67 -4.04 16.17
CA GLU A 200 8.84 -4.80 17.42
C GLU A 200 9.78 -4.09 18.41
N GLN A 201 10.94 -3.59 17.93
CA GLN A 201 11.98 -3.05 18.80
C GLN A 201 11.70 -1.61 19.25
N LYS A 202 11.04 -0.81 18.42
CA LYS A 202 10.85 0.63 18.67
C LYS A 202 9.39 1.07 18.69
N ASN A 203 8.45 0.15 18.58
CA ASN A 203 7.01 0.43 18.53
C ASN A 203 6.64 1.48 17.47
N MET A 204 7.40 1.51 16.33
CA MET A 204 7.11 2.43 15.24
C MET A 204 5.82 2.01 14.53
N THR A 205 4.98 2.98 14.23
CA THR A 205 3.75 2.78 13.46
C THR A 205 4.03 2.87 11.97
N PHE A 206 3.48 1.98 11.18
CA PHE A 206 3.65 1.99 9.74
C PHE A 206 2.29 2.10 9.02
N MET A 207 2.24 2.97 8.01
CA MET A 207 1.17 3.02 7.02
C MET A 207 1.78 2.73 5.65
N ILE A 208 1.40 1.60 5.06
CA ILE A 208 2.02 1.08 3.83
C ILE A 208 0.98 1.05 2.73
N THR A 209 1.25 1.71 1.60
CA THR A 209 0.47 1.50 0.39
C THR A 209 1.22 0.53 -0.52
N SER A 210 0.52 -0.42 -1.10
CA SER A 210 1.08 -1.32 -2.10
C SER A 210 -0.02 -1.79 -3.05
N HIS A 211 0.37 -2.10 -4.28
CA HIS A 211 -0.45 -2.83 -5.22
C HIS A 211 -0.22 -4.35 -5.11
N ASP A 212 0.83 -4.75 -4.41
CA ASP A 212 1.14 -6.13 -4.13
C ASP A 212 0.52 -6.55 -2.78
N PHE A 213 -0.62 -7.21 -2.87
CA PHE A 213 -1.36 -7.65 -1.68
C PHE A 213 -0.62 -8.72 -0.88
N GLN A 214 0.29 -9.47 -1.50
CA GLN A 214 1.11 -10.46 -0.79
C GLN A 214 2.10 -9.78 0.15
N GLU A 215 2.61 -8.59 -0.23
CA GLU A 215 3.43 -7.79 0.67
C GLU A 215 2.64 -7.31 1.88
N ILE A 216 1.40 -6.83 1.64
CA ILE A 216 0.51 -6.38 2.72
C ILE A 216 0.20 -7.53 3.69
N GLU A 217 -0.14 -8.72 3.18
CA GLU A 217 -0.43 -9.88 4.01
C GLU A 217 0.75 -10.34 4.89
N LYS A 218 1.99 -10.14 4.41
CA LYS A 218 3.19 -10.56 5.15
C LYS A 218 3.52 -9.66 6.34
N VAL A 219 3.22 -8.38 6.28
CA VAL A 219 3.65 -7.42 7.30
C VAL A 219 2.52 -6.72 8.02
N CYS A 220 1.34 -6.60 7.41
CA CYS A 220 0.20 -5.92 8.00
C CYS A 220 -0.75 -6.94 8.63
N GLN A 221 -1.23 -6.64 9.83
CA GLN A 221 -2.32 -7.39 10.46
C GLN A 221 -3.68 -6.76 10.15
N ARG A 222 -3.67 -5.46 9.83
CA ARG A 222 -4.87 -4.66 9.60
C ARG A 222 -4.77 -3.90 8.27
N ILE A 223 -5.93 -3.76 7.62
CA ILE A 223 -6.05 -3.02 6.36
C ILE A 223 -7.15 -1.97 6.43
N ILE A 224 -6.95 -0.92 5.65
CA ILE A 224 -7.95 0.10 5.34
C ILE A 224 -8.09 0.12 3.82
N ILE A 225 -9.29 -0.13 3.32
CA ILE A 225 -9.59 -0.15 1.88
C ILE A 225 -10.33 1.12 1.50
N LEU A 226 -9.71 1.91 0.64
CA LEU A 226 -10.30 3.12 0.09
C LEU A 226 -10.89 2.83 -1.29
N ASN A 227 -12.16 3.11 -1.48
CA ASN A 227 -12.85 3.03 -2.76
C ASN A 227 -13.51 4.36 -3.11
N LYS A 228 -13.11 4.98 -4.23
CA LYS A 228 -13.66 6.27 -4.72
C LYS A 228 -13.78 7.35 -3.64
N GLY A 229 -12.76 7.46 -2.79
CA GLY A 229 -12.69 8.46 -1.74
C GLY A 229 -13.43 8.12 -0.44
N ILE A 230 -14.01 6.93 -0.34
CA ILE A 230 -14.77 6.46 0.82
C ILE A 230 -14.02 5.28 1.46
N ASN A 231 -14.05 5.20 2.79
CA ASN A 231 -13.56 4.03 3.52
C ASN A 231 -14.53 2.86 3.31
N ALA A 232 -14.14 1.91 2.46
CA ALA A 232 -14.95 0.74 2.12
C ALA A 232 -14.78 -0.42 3.12
N TYR A 233 -13.62 -0.47 3.81
CA TYR A 233 -13.33 -1.45 4.86
C TYR A 233 -12.21 -0.94 5.75
N GLN A 234 -12.31 -1.26 7.04
CA GLN A 234 -11.27 -1.05 8.02
C GLN A 234 -11.37 -2.14 9.09
N GLY A 235 -10.37 -3.00 9.16
CA GLY A 235 -10.37 -4.14 10.07
C GLY A 235 -9.15 -5.03 9.87
N SER A 236 -9.10 -6.18 10.56
CA SER A 236 -8.04 -7.15 10.36
C SER A 236 -8.16 -7.83 8.98
N ILE A 237 -7.02 -8.30 8.46
CA ILE A 237 -7.00 -9.09 7.20
C ILE A 237 -7.78 -10.38 7.38
N GLU A 238 -7.69 -11.00 8.56
CA GLU A 238 -8.39 -12.23 8.87
C GLU A 238 -9.91 -12.03 8.86
N GLU A 239 -10.42 -10.98 9.53
CA GLU A 239 -11.85 -10.63 9.48
C GLU A 239 -12.32 -10.35 8.05
N PHE A 240 -11.51 -9.64 7.26
CA PHE A 240 -11.83 -9.41 5.84
C PHE A 240 -11.94 -10.72 5.06
N LYS A 241 -10.98 -11.63 5.20
CA LYS A 241 -11.03 -12.95 4.55
C LYS A 241 -12.23 -13.78 5.01
N ASN A 242 -12.55 -13.75 6.30
CA ASN A 242 -13.69 -14.47 6.85
C ASN A 242 -15.04 -13.96 6.33
N GLN A 243 -15.17 -12.66 6.03
CA GLN A 243 -16.38 -12.10 5.39
C GLN A 243 -16.64 -12.70 4.01
N TYR A 244 -15.59 -13.19 3.33
CA TYR A 244 -15.66 -13.79 2.00
C TYR A 244 -15.32 -15.28 1.99
N SER A 245 -15.39 -15.97 3.14
CA SER A 245 -15.08 -17.39 3.28
C SER A 245 -15.99 -18.32 2.46
N TYR A 246 -17.14 -17.81 2.02
CA TYR A 246 -18.03 -18.48 1.09
C TYR A 246 -17.49 -18.50 -0.36
N LEU A 247 -16.49 -17.67 -0.69
CA LEU A 247 -15.79 -17.72 -1.96
C LEU A 247 -14.62 -18.69 -1.85
N LYS A 248 -14.64 -19.72 -2.68
CA LYS A 248 -13.57 -20.71 -2.76
C LYS A 248 -13.02 -20.78 -4.17
N LYS A 249 -11.78 -21.23 -4.29
CA LYS A 249 -11.20 -21.55 -5.59
C LYS A 249 -10.82 -23.01 -5.68
N VAL A 250 -10.92 -23.54 -6.89
CA VAL A 250 -10.40 -24.84 -7.28
C VAL A 250 -9.23 -24.61 -8.20
N ILE A 251 -8.08 -25.18 -7.86
CA ILE A 251 -6.90 -25.23 -8.72
C ILE A 251 -6.88 -26.60 -9.35
N ILE A 252 -6.94 -26.66 -10.67
CA ILE A 252 -6.75 -27.89 -11.41
C ILE A 252 -5.37 -27.89 -12.05
N TYR A 253 -4.68 -29.02 -11.94
CA TYR A 253 -3.40 -29.26 -12.57
C TYR A 253 -3.59 -30.17 -13.76
N HIS A 254 -2.90 -29.90 -14.86
CA HIS A 254 -2.98 -30.66 -16.10
C HIS A 254 -1.62 -30.73 -16.80
N GLU A 255 -1.35 -31.82 -17.52
CA GLU A 255 -0.22 -31.88 -18.42
C GLU A 255 -0.38 -30.86 -19.58
N GLN A 256 0.72 -30.51 -20.24
CA GLN A 256 0.69 -29.52 -21.34
C GLN A 256 -0.38 -29.84 -22.38
N GLY A 257 -1.39 -28.98 -22.49
CA GLY A 257 -2.44 -29.09 -23.49
C GLY A 257 -3.36 -27.87 -23.45
N GLN A 258 -3.99 -27.53 -24.56
CA GLN A 258 -5.06 -26.55 -24.62
C GLN A 258 -6.34 -27.21 -24.11
N HIS A 259 -6.68 -26.95 -22.83
CA HIS A 259 -8.02 -27.25 -22.34
C HIS A 259 -8.94 -26.06 -22.65
N GLU A 260 -10.12 -26.36 -23.21
CA GLU A 260 -11.16 -25.34 -23.35
C GLU A 260 -11.58 -24.87 -21.96
N LEU A 261 -11.69 -23.56 -21.80
CA LEU A 261 -12.19 -22.99 -20.55
C LEU A 261 -13.69 -23.26 -20.47
N ILE A 262 -14.13 -23.90 -19.40
CA ILE A 262 -15.54 -24.14 -19.15
C ILE A 262 -15.98 -23.19 -18.03
N GLU A 263 -16.74 -22.21 -18.40
CA GLU A 263 -17.43 -21.31 -17.46
C GLU A 263 -18.92 -21.55 -17.50
N ASN A 264 -19.54 -21.41 -16.34
CA ASN A 264 -20.99 -21.35 -16.24
C ASN A 264 -21.41 -20.16 -15.37
N SER A 265 -22.67 -20.03 -15.02
CA SER A 265 -23.16 -18.93 -14.19
C SER A 265 -22.55 -18.91 -12.79
N THR A 266 -22.15 -20.06 -12.25
CA THR A 266 -21.73 -20.25 -10.84
C THR A 266 -20.23 -20.50 -10.68
N ILE A 267 -19.55 -21.03 -11.71
CA ILE A 267 -18.10 -21.34 -11.69
C ILE A 267 -17.42 -20.49 -12.75
N LYS A 268 -16.49 -19.64 -12.35
CA LYS A 268 -15.81 -18.69 -13.22
C LYS A 268 -14.30 -18.86 -13.17
N VAL A 269 -13.64 -18.62 -14.30
CA VAL A 269 -12.17 -18.65 -14.38
C VAL A 269 -11.58 -17.47 -13.61
N LEU A 270 -10.62 -17.76 -12.73
CA LEU A 270 -9.85 -16.77 -12.00
C LEU A 270 -8.50 -16.51 -12.68
N ALA A 271 -7.79 -17.58 -13.04
CA ALA A 271 -6.49 -17.52 -13.71
C ALA A 271 -6.24 -18.77 -14.55
N LYS A 272 -5.43 -18.64 -15.61
CA LYS A 272 -4.97 -19.76 -16.45
C LYS A 272 -3.47 -19.66 -16.64
N ASN A 273 -2.78 -20.76 -16.35
CA ASN A 273 -1.36 -20.96 -16.58
C ASN A 273 -1.15 -22.16 -17.52
N ILE A 274 0.10 -22.43 -17.89
CA ILE A 274 0.45 -23.55 -18.80
C ILE A 274 0.10 -24.90 -18.19
N PHE A 275 0.26 -25.07 -16.87
CA PHE A 275 0.09 -26.33 -16.15
C PHE A 275 -1.07 -26.33 -15.14
N SER A 276 -1.79 -25.19 -15.00
CA SER A 276 -2.89 -25.08 -14.05
C SER A 276 -3.95 -24.09 -14.53
N THR A 277 -5.19 -24.37 -14.14
CA THR A 277 -6.29 -23.42 -14.28
C THR A 277 -6.96 -23.26 -12.92
N GLU A 278 -7.25 -22.02 -12.56
CA GLU A 278 -7.88 -21.67 -11.30
C GLU A 278 -9.31 -21.19 -11.58
N TYR A 279 -10.26 -21.79 -10.90
CA TYR A 279 -11.68 -21.41 -10.93
C TYR A 279 -12.11 -20.91 -9.57
N PHE A 280 -13.03 -19.97 -9.52
CA PHE A 280 -13.69 -19.60 -8.27
C PHE A 280 -15.20 -19.81 -8.33
N PHE A 281 -15.80 -20.03 -7.19
CA PHE A 281 -17.23 -20.22 -7.02
C PHE A 281 -17.70 -19.73 -5.65
N ASP A 282 -18.99 -19.45 -5.56
CA ASP A 282 -19.68 -19.04 -4.34
C ASP A 282 -20.38 -20.26 -3.72
N THR A 283 -19.99 -20.66 -2.51
CA THR A 283 -20.57 -21.83 -1.83
C THR A 283 -22.05 -21.64 -1.43
N ARG A 284 -22.58 -20.42 -1.53
CA ARG A 284 -24.00 -20.13 -1.34
C ARG A 284 -24.83 -20.43 -2.59
N GLU A 285 -24.21 -20.46 -3.78
CA GLU A 285 -24.86 -20.75 -5.06
C GLU A 285 -24.68 -22.21 -5.48
N ILE A 286 -23.51 -22.81 -5.20
CA ILE A 286 -23.18 -24.21 -5.53
C ILE A 286 -22.37 -24.82 -4.39
N SER A 287 -22.70 -26.05 -3.96
CA SER A 287 -21.91 -26.73 -2.95
C SER A 287 -20.51 -27.08 -3.48
N GLU A 288 -19.54 -27.20 -2.57
CA GLU A 288 -18.16 -27.57 -2.91
C GLU A 288 -18.09 -28.91 -3.66
N GLU A 289 -18.87 -29.90 -3.22
CA GLU A 289 -18.95 -31.22 -3.85
C GLU A 289 -19.43 -31.14 -5.30
N LEU A 290 -20.50 -30.38 -5.56
CA LEU A 290 -21.05 -30.19 -6.91
C LEU A 290 -20.09 -29.38 -7.81
N ALA A 291 -19.35 -28.41 -7.26
CA ALA A 291 -18.37 -27.66 -8.02
C ALA A 291 -17.19 -28.57 -8.42
N ILE A 292 -16.71 -29.41 -7.50
CA ILE A 292 -15.66 -30.41 -7.75
C ILE A 292 -16.14 -31.42 -8.79
N GLU A 293 -17.33 -31.99 -8.64
CA GLU A 293 -17.92 -32.94 -9.57
C GLU A 293 -18.04 -32.36 -10.98
N PHE A 294 -18.53 -31.12 -11.08
CA PHE A 294 -18.62 -30.41 -12.36
C PHE A 294 -17.26 -30.30 -13.04
N ILE A 295 -16.21 -29.89 -12.29
CA ILE A 295 -14.86 -29.75 -12.82
C ILE A 295 -14.27 -31.10 -13.20
N GLN A 296 -14.41 -32.13 -12.39
CA GLN A 296 -13.92 -33.47 -12.67
C GLN A 296 -14.56 -34.09 -13.94
N ASN A 297 -15.86 -33.94 -14.09
CA ASN A 297 -16.60 -34.47 -15.23
C ASN A 297 -16.26 -33.79 -16.57
N ASN A 298 -15.83 -32.55 -16.53
CA ASN A 298 -15.56 -31.75 -17.73
C ASN A 298 -14.05 -31.71 -18.10
N TYR A 299 -13.15 -31.79 -17.09
CA TYR A 299 -11.72 -31.60 -17.32
C TYR A 299 -10.88 -32.84 -17.13
N HIS A 300 -11.32 -33.83 -16.35
CA HIS A 300 -10.51 -34.99 -15.95
C HIS A 300 -9.10 -34.58 -15.50
N PRO A 301 -8.97 -33.65 -14.50
CA PRO A 301 -7.67 -33.15 -14.11
C PRO A 301 -6.79 -34.20 -13.47
N ASP A 302 -5.46 -34.11 -13.62
CA ASP A 302 -4.50 -35.00 -12.98
C ASP A 302 -4.55 -34.89 -11.46
N SER A 303 -4.73 -33.66 -10.97
CA SER A 303 -4.98 -33.39 -9.57
C SER A 303 -5.81 -32.10 -9.39
N LEU A 304 -6.44 -32.00 -8.24
CA LEU A 304 -7.33 -30.89 -7.90
C LEU A 304 -7.13 -30.50 -6.43
N GLU A 305 -7.09 -29.20 -6.15
CA GLU A 305 -7.01 -28.65 -4.82
C GLU A 305 -8.08 -27.56 -4.63
N VAL A 306 -8.75 -27.57 -3.47
CA VAL A 306 -9.72 -26.53 -3.08
C VAL A 306 -9.15 -25.71 -1.96
N VAL A 307 -9.08 -24.39 -2.16
CA VAL A 307 -8.50 -23.45 -1.20
C VAL A 307 -9.35 -22.19 -1.08
N TYR A 308 -9.13 -21.42 -0.03
CA TYR A 308 -9.69 -20.07 0.09
C TYR A 308 -8.94 -19.09 -0.82
N LEU A 309 -9.63 -18.03 -1.21
CA LEU A 309 -9.02 -16.96 -1.98
C LEU A 309 -8.04 -16.16 -1.10
N SER A 310 -6.91 -15.80 -1.68
CA SER A 310 -5.99 -14.82 -1.10
C SER A 310 -6.60 -13.41 -1.10
N LEU A 311 -6.02 -12.48 -0.34
CA LEU A 311 -6.46 -11.07 -0.33
C LEU A 311 -6.46 -10.46 -1.74
N SER A 312 -5.43 -10.77 -2.54
CA SER A 312 -5.31 -10.31 -3.93
C SER A 312 -6.47 -10.78 -4.80
N GLU A 313 -6.80 -12.06 -4.68
CA GLU A 313 -7.88 -12.69 -5.44
C GLU A 313 -9.24 -12.17 -5.00
N LEU A 314 -9.48 -12.02 -3.70
CA LEU A 314 -10.70 -11.43 -3.16
C LEU A 314 -10.92 -10.01 -3.68
N MET A 315 -9.87 -9.19 -3.73
CA MET A 315 -9.96 -7.84 -4.29
C MET A 315 -10.26 -7.84 -5.79
N THR A 316 -9.80 -8.86 -6.53
CA THR A 316 -10.06 -9.03 -7.96
C THR A 316 -11.50 -9.50 -8.19
N VAL A 317 -11.93 -10.53 -7.47
CA VAL A 317 -13.29 -11.10 -7.57
C VAL A 317 -14.35 -10.09 -7.16
N LYS A 318 -14.12 -9.32 -6.10
CA LYS A 318 -15.02 -8.25 -5.67
C LYS A 318 -15.27 -7.22 -6.78
N ARG A 319 -14.25 -6.86 -7.56
CA ARG A 319 -14.40 -5.97 -8.73
C ARG A 319 -15.26 -6.55 -9.84
N VAL A 320 -15.29 -7.88 -9.97
CA VAL A 320 -16.08 -8.57 -10.99
C VAL A 320 -17.54 -8.73 -10.56
N LEU A 321 -17.80 -8.75 -9.24
CA LEU A 321 -19.13 -8.93 -8.67
C LEU A 321 -19.86 -7.61 -8.38
N GLU A 322 -19.15 -6.46 -8.28
CA GLU A 322 -19.70 -5.09 -8.19
C GLU A 322 -19.86 -4.47 -9.58
#